data_56cf01a49fe71fe005ac551ce0e66422
#
_entry.id   56cf01a49fe71fe005ac551ce0e66422
#
_cell.length_a   1.000
_cell.length_b   1.000
_cell.length_c   1.000
_cell.angle_alpha   90.00
_cell.angle_beta   90.00
_cell.angle_gamma   90.00
#
_symmetry.space_group_name_H-M   'P 1'
#
loop_
_entity.id
_entity.type
_entity.pdbx_description
1 polymer ?
#
loop_
_entity_poly.entity_id
_entity_poly.type
_entity_poly.pdbx_seq_one_letter_code
_entity_poly.pdbx_strand_id
1 'polypeptide(L)'
;MIHTLMKEDGFEGILFPGNGSKDKVIIVMSGSNGGMNMAKHEAEFYHKNGIPAMSLALFKTKQTSPNLVSVPVEYVENAIKYLKEQGYRKIGIDGASKGSEMALVAGSLLSDISCVIARVPSYYVSEGLEGKEKGKDLTFVERG
;
A
#
# COMPACT_ATOMS: atom_id res chain seq x y z
N MET A 1 9.62 -14.80 0.39
CA MET A 1 8.30 -14.17 0.58
C MET A 1 8.03 -14.07 2.07
N ILE A 2 7.87 -12.84 2.58
CA ILE A 2 7.73 -12.56 4.02
C ILE A 2 6.39 -11.89 4.25
N HIS A 3 5.57 -12.49 5.11
CA HIS A 3 4.25 -11.97 5.46
C HIS A 3 4.33 -11.13 6.73
N THR A 4 3.67 -9.98 6.72
CA THR A 4 3.43 -9.16 7.91
C THR A 4 2.01 -9.34 8.41
N LEU A 5 1.78 -9.07 9.68
CA LEU A 5 0.49 -9.26 10.34
C LEU A 5 0.01 -7.93 10.96
N MET A 6 -1.25 -7.60 10.75
CA MET A 6 -1.87 -6.38 11.29
C MET A 6 -1.65 -6.23 12.80
N LYS A 7 -1.79 -7.32 13.55
CA LYS A 7 -1.64 -7.32 15.01
C LYS A 7 -0.23 -6.98 15.48
N GLU A 8 0.78 -7.39 14.73
CA GLU A 8 2.19 -7.25 15.13
C GLU A 8 2.86 -6.05 14.46
N ASP A 9 2.58 -5.85 13.18
CA ASP A 9 3.26 -4.88 12.34
C ASP A 9 2.43 -3.62 12.06
N GLY A 10 1.14 -3.63 12.39
CA GLY A 10 0.22 -2.53 12.14
C GLY A 10 -0.24 -2.41 10.68
N PHE A 11 0.05 -3.41 9.85
CA PHE A 11 -0.40 -3.52 8.45
C PHE A 11 -0.30 -4.97 7.97
N GLU A 12 -1.03 -5.30 6.92
CA GLU A 12 -0.92 -6.60 6.26
C GLU A 12 -0.23 -6.44 4.91
N GLY A 13 0.87 -7.14 4.73
CA GLY A 13 1.66 -7.08 3.51
C GLY A 13 2.41 -8.37 3.22
N ILE A 14 2.96 -8.44 2.01
CA ILE A 14 3.85 -9.53 1.60
C ILE A 14 5.09 -8.90 0.97
N LEU A 15 6.24 -9.10 1.60
CA LEU A 15 7.52 -8.65 1.08
C LEU A 15 8.13 -9.73 0.18
N PHE A 16 8.46 -9.34 -1.04
CA PHE A 16 9.28 -10.09 -1.97
C PHE A 16 10.68 -9.47 -1.95
N PRO A 17 11.60 -9.99 -1.13
CA PRO A 17 12.95 -9.42 -1.03
C PRO A 17 13.71 -9.64 -2.33
N GLY A 18 14.60 -8.70 -2.64
CA GLY A 18 15.50 -8.86 -3.76
C GLY A 18 16.66 -9.84 -3.44
N ASN A 19 17.61 -9.87 -4.33
CA ASN A 19 18.83 -10.70 -4.26
C ASN A 19 19.94 -10.10 -3.38
N GLY A 20 19.55 -9.45 -2.27
CA GLY A 20 20.48 -8.89 -1.29
C GLY A 20 20.64 -7.37 -1.33
N SER A 21 20.26 -6.69 -2.41
CA SER A 21 20.28 -5.22 -2.45
C SER A 21 19.18 -4.63 -1.58
N LYS A 22 19.53 -3.64 -0.79
CA LYS A 22 18.65 -2.84 0.06
C LYS A 22 18.54 -1.38 -0.39
N ASP A 23 19.01 -1.07 -1.61
CA ASP A 23 19.02 0.31 -2.11
C ASP A 23 17.63 0.88 -2.28
N LYS A 24 16.70 0.07 -2.75
CA LYS A 24 15.32 0.49 -3.01
C LYS A 24 14.33 -0.65 -2.84
N VAL A 25 13.09 -0.30 -2.55
CA VAL A 25 11.95 -1.20 -2.49
C VAL A 25 10.70 -0.43 -2.91
N ILE A 26 9.73 -1.10 -3.49
CA ILE A 26 8.47 -0.48 -3.88
C ILE A 26 7.29 -1.11 -3.13
N ILE A 27 6.43 -0.27 -2.54
CA ILE A 27 5.15 -0.68 -1.97
C ILE A 27 4.11 -0.65 -3.07
N VAL A 28 3.34 -1.70 -3.21
CA VAL A 28 2.31 -1.85 -4.26
C VAL A 28 0.94 -2.00 -3.62
N MET A 29 -0.01 -1.20 -4.10
CA MET A 29 -1.39 -1.20 -3.63
C MET A 29 -2.35 -1.36 -4.81
N SER A 30 -3.38 -2.17 -4.63
CA SER A 30 -4.45 -2.34 -5.62
C SER A 30 -5.55 -1.27 -5.47
N GLY A 31 -6.53 -1.32 -6.35
CA GLY A 31 -7.67 -0.42 -6.36
C GLY A 31 -8.91 -0.95 -5.62
N SER A 32 -10.10 -0.58 -6.12
CA SER A 32 -11.39 -0.89 -5.51
C SER A 32 -11.78 -2.39 -5.50
N ASN A 33 -11.05 -3.23 -6.20
CA ASN A 33 -11.24 -4.68 -6.13
C ASN A 33 -10.85 -5.28 -4.77
N GLY A 34 -9.98 -4.62 -4.03
CA GLY A 34 -9.56 -5.04 -2.69
C GLY A 34 -8.80 -6.35 -2.63
N GLY A 35 -8.59 -6.83 -1.41
CA GLY A 35 -7.81 -8.04 -1.17
C GLY A 35 -6.33 -7.84 -1.44
N MET A 36 -5.62 -8.95 -1.62
CA MET A 36 -4.16 -8.94 -1.81
C MET A 36 -3.72 -9.38 -3.22
N ASN A 37 -4.58 -10.05 -3.98
CA ASN A 37 -4.16 -10.78 -5.18
C ASN A 37 -3.52 -9.91 -6.26
N MET A 38 -4.12 -8.77 -6.60
CA MET A 38 -3.55 -7.89 -7.61
C MET A 38 -2.24 -7.25 -7.16
N ALA A 39 -2.22 -6.69 -5.95
CA ALA A 39 -1.01 -6.08 -5.41
C ALA A 39 0.12 -7.11 -5.29
N LYS A 40 -0.20 -8.34 -4.89
CA LYS A 40 0.76 -9.44 -4.85
C LYS A 40 1.32 -9.75 -6.24
N HIS A 41 0.46 -9.88 -7.24
CA HIS A 41 0.88 -10.18 -8.61
C HIS A 41 1.84 -9.10 -9.16
N GLU A 42 1.52 -7.84 -8.92
CA GLU A 42 2.38 -6.73 -9.35
C GLU A 42 3.69 -6.65 -8.55
N ALA A 43 3.64 -6.93 -7.26
CA ALA A 43 4.87 -7.00 -6.46
C ALA A 43 5.79 -8.14 -6.93
N GLU A 44 5.22 -9.28 -7.30
CA GLU A 44 5.98 -10.39 -7.91
C GLU A 44 6.59 -9.98 -9.26
N PHE A 45 5.88 -9.18 -10.05
CA PHE A 45 6.41 -8.65 -11.31
C PHE A 45 7.63 -7.76 -11.08
N TYR A 46 7.57 -6.82 -10.14
CA TYR A 46 8.72 -6.02 -9.76
C TYR A 46 9.89 -6.89 -9.28
N HIS A 47 9.60 -7.85 -8.40
CA HIS A 47 10.61 -8.77 -7.87
C HIS A 47 11.30 -9.57 -8.98
N LYS A 48 10.54 -10.13 -9.93
CA LYS A 48 11.10 -10.87 -11.08
C LYS A 48 11.98 -9.99 -11.99
N ASN A 49 11.78 -8.69 -11.96
CA ASN A 49 12.60 -7.72 -12.68
C ASN A 49 13.70 -7.08 -11.82
N GLY A 50 14.03 -7.69 -10.70
CA GLY A 50 15.16 -7.30 -9.85
C GLY A 50 14.86 -6.16 -8.87
N ILE A 51 13.60 -5.78 -8.68
CA ILE A 51 13.20 -4.72 -7.75
C ILE A 51 12.49 -5.36 -6.57
N PRO A 52 13.04 -5.29 -5.34
CA PRO A 52 12.33 -5.71 -4.15
C PRO A 52 10.99 -4.99 -4.04
N ALA A 53 9.94 -5.70 -3.70
CA ALA A 53 8.60 -5.14 -3.64
C ALA A 53 7.78 -5.71 -2.50
N MET A 54 6.86 -4.90 -1.97
CA MET A 54 5.92 -5.28 -0.94
C MET A 54 4.50 -5.00 -1.42
N SER A 55 3.66 -6.01 -1.45
CA SER A 55 2.23 -5.81 -1.60
C SER A 55 1.63 -5.39 -0.26
N LEU A 56 0.77 -4.38 -0.27
CA LEU A 56 0.09 -3.84 0.91
C LEU A 56 -1.43 -3.95 0.74
N ALA A 57 -2.08 -4.60 1.69
CA ALA A 57 -3.53 -4.70 1.71
C ALA A 57 -4.14 -3.43 2.31
N LEU A 58 -5.15 -2.87 1.63
CA LEU A 58 -5.90 -1.72 2.13
C LEU A 58 -7.21 -2.16 2.78
N PHE A 59 -7.91 -3.11 2.18
CA PHE A 59 -9.19 -3.62 2.67
C PHE A 59 -9.52 -5.00 2.07
N LYS A 60 -10.60 -5.60 2.54
CA LYS A 60 -11.17 -6.87 2.02
C LYS A 60 -10.21 -8.06 2.16
N THR A 61 -9.53 -8.13 3.29
CA THR A 61 -8.79 -9.31 3.74
C THR A 61 -9.35 -9.79 5.08
N LYS A 62 -8.79 -10.87 5.62
CA LYS A 62 -9.16 -11.34 6.98
C LYS A 62 -8.67 -10.40 8.08
N GLN A 63 -7.70 -9.54 7.80
CA GLN A 63 -7.06 -8.66 8.78
C GLN A 63 -7.45 -7.19 8.61
N THR A 64 -8.15 -6.85 7.55
CA THR A 64 -8.54 -5.46 7.23
C THR A 64 -10.07 -5.32 7.14
N SER A 65 -10.55 -4.07 7.10
CA SER A 65 -11.98 -3.80 6.91
C SER A 65 -12.54 -4.48 5.65
N PRO A 66 -13.80 -4.97 5.69
CA PRO A 66 -14.44 -5.50 4.49
C PRO A 66 -14.75 -4.42 3.43
N ASN A 67 -14.82 -3.16 3.84
CA ASN A 67 -15.16 -2.03 2.98
C ASN A 67 -14.01 -1.06 2.78
N LEU A 68 -13.99 -0.42 1.61
CA LEU A 68 -13.01 0.62 1.26
C LEU A 68 -13.47 1.98 1.79
N VAL A 69 -13.50 2.12 3.10
CA VAL A 69 -13.93 3.33 3.82
C VAL A 69 -13.01 3.57 4.99
N SER A 70 -12.58 4.80 5.17
CA SER A 70 -11.74 5.23 6.30
C SER A 70 -10.48 4.38 6.49
N VAL A 71 -9.86 3.96 5.38
CA VAL A 71 -8.62 3.18 5.43
C VAL A 71 -7.49 4.08 5.94
N PRO A 72 -6.79 3.68 7.01
CA PRO A 72 -5.76 4.51 7.61
C PRO A 72 -4.53 4.67 6.72
N VAL A 73 -4.05 5.92 6.57
CA VAL A 73 -2.75 6.21 5.94
C VAL A 73 -1.61 5.57 6.73
N GLU A 74 -1.80 5.34 8.01
CA GLU A 74 -0.87 4.67 8.91
C GLU A 74 -0.50 3.25 8.46
N TYR A 75 -1.31 2.58 7.64
CA TYR A 75 -0.90 1.31 7.03
C TYR A 75 0.36 1.50 6.18
N VAL A 76 0.43 2.57 5.41
CA VAL A 76 1.62 2.92 4.61
C VAL A 76 2.78 3.34 5.51
N GLU A 77 2.51 4.15 6.53
CA GLU A 77 3.52 4.60 7.48
C GLU A 77 4.18 3.41 8.20
N ASN A 78 3.38 2.47 8.68
CA ASN A 78 3.88 1.26 9.33
C ASN A 78 4.67 0.36 8.37
N ALA A 79 4.23 0.24 7.11
CA ALA A 79 4.96 -0.48 6.08
C ALA A 79 6.33 0.18 5.79
N ILE A 80 6.39 1.51 5.72
CA ILE A 80 7.64 2.26 5.56
C ILE A 80 8.58 1.99 6.75
N LYS A 81 8.07 2.09 7.98
CA LYS A 81 8.85 1.81 9.19
C LYS A 81 9.43 0.39 9.15
N TYR A 82 8.60 -0.59 8.86
CA TYR A 82 9.04 -1.98 8.71
C TYR A 82 10.15 -2.13 7.68
N LEU A 83 9.98 -1.56 6.49
CA LEU A 83 10.97 -1.64 5.41
C LEU A 83 12.28 -0.94 5.77
N LYS A 84 12.24 0.19 6.46
CA LYS A 84 13.43 0.87 7.00
C LYS A 84 14.17 -0.01 8.02
N GLU A 85 13.45 -0.67 8.91
CA GLU A 85 14.01 -1.62 9.88
C GLU A 85 14.64 -2.84 9.18
N GLN A 86 14.13 -3.25 8.03
CA GLN A 86 14.74 -4.28 7.19
C GLN A 86 15.98 -3.78 6.42
N GLY A 87 16.31 -2.50 6.49
CA GLY A 87 17.51 -1.90 5.91
C GLY A 87 17.30 -1.28 4.52
N TYR A 88 16.08 -1.20 4.00
CA TYR A 88 15.81 -0.55 2.71
C TYR A 88 15.99 0.96 2.82
N ARG A 89 16.71 1.56 1.85
CA ARG A 89 17.09 2.98 1.89
C ARG A 89 16.08 3.89 1.22
N LYS A 90 15.62 3.54 0.03
CA LYS A 90 14.67 4.32 -0.77
C LYS A 90 13.39 3.53 -0.95
N ILE A 91 12.27 4.18 -0.68
CA ILE A 91 10.96 3.56 -0.74
C ILE A 91 10.11 4.30 -1.77
N GLY A 92 9.72 3.58 -2.82
CA GLY A 92 8.72 4.03 -3.78
C GLY A 92 7.35 3.46 -3.42
N ILE A 93 6.31 4.07 -3.95
CA ILE A 93 4.94 3.61 -3.77
C ILE A 93 4.21 3.59 -5.11
N ASP A 94 3.55 2.49 -5.42
CA ASP A 94 2.75 2.28 -6.64
C ASP A 94 1.31 1.95 -6.26
N GLY A 95 0.37 2.74 -6.74
CA GLY A 95 -1.05 2.51 -6.53
C GLY A 95 -1.85 2.63 -7.82
N ALA A 96 -2.89 1.80 -7.93
CA ALA A 96 -3.80 1.80 -9.07
C ALA A 96 -5.20 2.24 -8.64
N SER A 97 -5.86 3.11 -9.43
CA SER A 97 -7.22 3.59 -9.17
C SER A 97 -7.35 4.14 -7.74
N LYS A 98 -8.16 3.54 -6.88
CA LYS A 98 -8.27 3.91 -5.45
C LYS A 98 -6.94 3.79 -4.70
N GLY A 99 -6.11 2.83 -5.03
CA GLY A 99 -4.76 2.72 -4.48
C GLY A 99 -3.85 3.88 -4.91
N SER A 100 -4.09 4.50 -6.06
CA SER A 100 -3.36 5.70 -6.48
C SER A 100 -3.71 6.94 -5.64
N GLU A 101 -4.96 7.04 -5.18
CA GLU A 101 -5.34 8.09 -4.21
C GLU A 101 -4.52 7.94 -2.92
N MET A 102 -4.44 6.72 -2.37
CA MET A 102 -3.58 6.45 -1.20
C MET A 102 -2.12 6.77 -1.47
N ALA A 103 -1.60 6.39 -2.65
CA ALA A 103 -0.21 6.66 -3.01
C ALA A 103 0.10 8.17 -3.04
N LEU A 104 -0.81 8.97 -3.59
CA LEU A 104 -0.66 10.43 -3.63
C LEU A 104 -0.79 11.06 -2.25
N VAL A 105 -1.76 10.62 -1.45
CA VAL A 105 -1.92 11.10 -0.07
C VAL A 105 -0.70 10.77 0.77
N ALA A 106 -0.26 9.51 0.75
CA ALA A 106 0.92 9.08 1.48
C ALA A 106 2.18 9.83 1.02
N GLY A 107 2.35 10.00 -0.30
CA GLY A 107 3.46 10.75 -0.86
C GLY A 107 3.48 12.23 -0.44
N SER A 108 2.32 12.83 -0.18
CA SER A 108 2.21 14.21 0.30
C SER A 108 2.48 14.36 1.80
N LEU A 109 2.19 13.33 2.59
CA LEU A 109 2.30 13.36 4.05
C LEU A 109 3.61 12.78 4.59
N LEU A 110 4.17 11.79 3.89
CA LEU A 110 5.28 10.99 4.40
C LEU A 110 6.56 11.28 3.62
N SER A 111 7.49 12.01 4.25
CA SER A 111 8.75 12.44 3.64
C SER A 111 9.70 11.30 3.25
N ASP A 112 9.51 10.12 3.82
CA ASP A 112 10.33 8.93 3.50
C ASP A 112 10.00 8.28 2.15
N ILE A 113 8.93 8.70 1.49
CA ILE A 113 8.57 8.22 0.15
C ILE A 113 9.42 8.96 -0.88
N SER A 114 10.23 8.20 -1.64
CA SER A 114 11.15 8.74 -2.64
C SER A 114 10.51 8.99 -4.01
N CYS A 115 9.49 8.19 -4.36
CA CYS A 115 8.73 8.38 -5.59
C CYS A 115 7.33 7.79 -5.48
N VAL A 116 6.41 8.34 -6.26
CA VAL A 116 5.01 7.88 -6.34
C VAL A 116 4.71 7.52 -7.79
N ILE A 117 4.17 6.32 -7.99
CA ILE A 117 3.58 5.88 -9.26
C ILE A 117 2.07 5.80 -9.06
N ALA A 118 1.36 6.76 -9.60
CA ALA A 118 -0.09 6.82 -9.52
C ALA A 118 -0.70 6.44 -10.86
N ARG A 119 -1.31 5.27 -10.93
CA ARG A 119 -1.94 4.75 -12.15
C ARG A 119 -3.43 5.00 -12.12
N VAL A 120 -3.95 5.67 -13.15
CA VAL A 120 -5.36 6.10 -13.28
C VAL A 120 -5.84 6.86 -12.02
N PRO A 121 -5.13 7.91 -11.60
CA PRO A 121 -5.44 8.61 -10.37
C PRO A 121 -6.66 9.53 -10.51
N SER A 122 -7.34 9.80 -9.38
CA SER A 122 -8.10 11.01 -9.17
C SER A 122 -7.23 12.05 -8.44
N TYR A 123 -7.61 13.32 -8.55
CA TYR A 123 -6.84 14.43 -7.95
C TYR A 123 -7.33 14.81 -6.55
N TYR A 124 -8.26 14.04 -5.99
CA TYR A 124 -8.81 14.23 -4.66
C TYR A 124 -9.13 12.88 -4.02
N VAL A 125 -9.22 12.87 -2.70
CA VAL A 125 -9.71 11.70 -1.97
C VAL A 125 -11.24 11.69 -2.06
N SER A 126 -11.76 10.70 -2.75
CA SER A 126 -13.20 10.57 -2.95
C SER A 126 -13.86 9.78 -1.81
N GLU A 127 -15.18 9.67 -1.87
CA GLU A 127 -15.94 8.83 -0.95
C GLU A 127 -15.50 7.37 -1.07
N GLY A 128 -15.51 6.66 0.03
CA GLY A 128 -15.23 5.25 0.09
C GLY A 128 -16.34 4.41 -0.54
N LEU A 129 -16.13 3.11 -0.54
CA LEU A 129 -17.08 2.15 -1.10
C LEU A 129 -17.53 1.17 -0.01
N GLU A 130 -18.84 1.09 0.18
CA GLU A 130 -19.50 0.07 1.00
C GLU A 130 -20.15 -0.95 0.05
N GLY A 131 -19.44 -2.08 -0.17
CA GLY A 131 -19.80 -2.97 -1.26
C GLY A 131 -19.60 -2.31 -2.61
N LYS A 132 -20.66 -2.18 -3.42
CA LYS A 132 -20.64 -1.48 -4.72
C LYS A 132 -21.19 -0.06 -4.64
N GLU A 133 -21.69 0.37 -3.48
CA GLU A 133 -22.27 1.69 -3.27
C GLU A 133 -21.25 2.66 -2.69
N LYS A 134 -21.50 3.96 -2.90
CA LYS A 134 -20.67 5.00 -2.26
C LYS A 134 -20.93 5.03 -0.77
N GLY A 135 -19.87 5.00 0.01
CA GLY A 135 -19.93 5.21 1.45
C GLY A 135 -20.15 6.69 1.81
N LYS A 136 -20.43 6.95 3.08
CA LYS A 136 -20.61 8.32 3.59
C LYS A 136 -19.27 8.99 3.90
N ASP A 137 -18.26 8.19 4.26
CA ASP A 137 -16.95 8.70 4.68
C ASP A 137 -15.94 8.63 3.54
N LEU A 138 -14.83 9.37 3.68
CA LEU A 138 -13.73 9.35 2.72
C LEU A 138 -13.07 7.96 2.68
N THR A 139 -12.49 7.63 1.52
CA THR A 139 -11.78 6.36 1.32
C THR A 139 -10.61 6.22 2.28
N PHE A 140 -9.82 7.28 2.46
CA PHE A 140 -8.61 7.27 3.26
C PHE A 140 -8.64 8.36 4.32
N VAL A 141 -8.11 8.05 5.49
CA VAL A 141 -8.06 8.95 6.63
C VAL A 141 -6.70 8.87 7.32
N GLU A 142 -6.29 9.97 7.95
CA GLU A 142 -5.21 9.99 8.91
C GLU A 142 -5.81 9.89 10.31
N ARG A 143 -5.35 8.94 11.10
CA ARG A 143 -5.88 8.72 12.45
C ARG A 143 -5.05 9.39 13.55
N GLY A 144 -3.90 9.92 13.19
CA GLY A 144 -3.03 10.63 14.10
C GLY A 144 -2.13 9.72 14.92
#